data_7b4aa2a0bd969a6458d0693033c97f52
#
_entry.id   7b4aa2a0bd969a6458d0693033c97f52
#
_cell.length_a   1.000
_cell.length_b   1.000
_cell.length_c   1.000
_cell.angle_alpha   90.00
_cell.angle_beta   90.00
_cell.angle_gamma   90.00
#
_symmetry.space_group_name_H-M   'P 1'
#
loop_
_entity.id
_entity.type
_entity.pdbx_description
1 polymer ?
#
loop_
_entity_poly.entity_id
_entity_poly.type
_entity_poly.pdbx_seq_one_letter_code
_entity_poly.pdbx_strand_id
1 'polypeptide(L)'
;MSAKGRFIINANTRICSKYFLLTCHQVDYDTLLSESRFPCPGRDMYFRSGVCSVITQFDGRNLDVIYSDRTSWGNRLLQHWLRIKLKECIISIAEKVLPDRMHYWEQQKGLKAKSVSVKLLRGKTLGRCFHDGRIELSPKILLMPESYTDSVILHEMAHLKYHHHRQSFWNYLSILLGEDSKAQSTRMDLEMGIKYFYLDYIMQ
;
A
#
# COMPACT_ATOMS: atom_id res chain seq x y z
N MET A 1 6.01 -23.00 16.05
CA MET A 1 6.25 -21.59 16.36
C MET A 1 6.95 -20.98 15.15
N SER A 2 6.21 -20.30 14.27
CA SER A 2 6.76 -19.67 13.07
C SER A 2 7.52 -18.42 13.47
N ALA A 3 8.83 -18.38 13.21
CA ALA A 3 9.63 -17.17 13.29
C ALA A 3 9.03 -16.16 12.29
N LYS A 4 8.23 -15.20 12.76
CA LYS A 4 7.84 -14.05 11.98
C LYS A 4 9.13 -13.28 11.66
N GLY A 5 9.75 -13.59 10.51
CA GLY A 5 10.89 -12.86 10.03
C GLY A 5 10.52 -11.38 9.98
N ARG A 6 11.32 -10.54 10.62
CA ARG A 6 11.13 -9.09 10.63
C ARG A 6 11.41 -8.60 9.22
N PHE A 7 10.41 -8.03 8.53
CA PHE A 7 10.67 -7.42 7.24
C PHE A 7 11.62 -6.22 7.44
N ILE A 8 12.73 -6.21 6.71
CA ILE A 8 13.74 -5.14 6.73
C ILE A 8 13.85 -4.56 5.34
N ILE A 9 13.70 -3.25 5.21
CA ILE A 9 14.00 -2.54 3.98
C ILE A 9 15.53 -2.52 3.82
N ASN A 10 16.03 -3.00 2.69
CA ASN A 10 17.46 -3.08 2.38
C ASN A 10 17.71 -2.89 0.88
N ALA A 11 18.98 -2.97 0.48
CA ALA A 11 19.41 -2.82 -0.90
C ALA A 11 18.63 -3.66 -1.94
N ASN A 12 18.13 -4.83 -1.53
CA ASN A 12 17.40 -5.75 -2.41
C ASN A 12 15.88 -5.58 -2.31
N THR A 13 15.39 -4.63 -1.50
CA THR A 13 13.96 -4.43 -1.35
C THR A 13 13.39 -3.79 -2.61
N ARG A 14 12.42 -4.47 -3.21
CA ARG A 14 11.65 -3.96 -4.33
C ARG A 14 10.17 -4.16 -4.03
N ILE A 15 9.39 -3.11 -4.19
CA ILE A 15 7.93 -3.15 -4.13
C ILE A 15 7.44 -2.58 -5.45
N CYS A 16 6.72 -3.39 -6.20
CA CYS A 16 6.21 -2.99 -7.51
C CYS A 16 4.72 -3.32 -7.60
N SER A 17 3.92 -2.31 -7.86
CA SER A 17 2.51 -2.45 -8.23
C SER A 17 2.21 -1.53 -9.42
N LYS A 18 0.98 -1.56 -9.91
CA LYS A 18 0.56 -0.62 -10.97
C LYS A 18 0.74 0.85 -10.55
N TYR A 19 0.60 1.15 -9.27
CA TYR A 19 0.50 2.52 -8.76
C TYR A 19 1.73 3.00 -8.00
N PHE A 20 2.59 2.07 -7.57
CA PHE A 20 3.74 2.38 -6.73
C PHE A 20 4.95 1.52 -7.05
N LEU A 21 6.13 2.14 -7.10
CA LEU A 21 7.40 1.48 -7.28
C LEU A 21 8.38 1.96 -6.20
N LEU A 22 8.99 1.00 -5.48
CA LEU A 22 10.14 1.25 -4.61
C LEU A 22 11.38 0.65 -5.26
N THR A 23 12.42 1.48 -5.41
CA THR A 23 13.74 1.06 -5.88
C THR A 23 14.83 1.52 -4.91
N CYS A 24 15.94 0.78 -4.87
CA CYS A 24 17.10 1.12 -4.06
C CYS A 24 18.33 1.24 -4.97
N HIS A 25 19.02 2.38 -4.87
CA HIS A 25 20.18 2.73 -5.69
C HIS A 25 21.42 2.94 -4.82
N GLN A 26 22.46 2.19 -5.09
CA GLN A 26 23.75 2.39 -4.44
C GLN A 26 24.56 3.45 -5.20
N VAL A 27 25.10 4.40 -4.46
CA VAL A 27 26.08 5.37 -4.94
C VAL A 27 27.33 5.32 -4.05
N ASP A 28 28.43 5.91 -4.49
CA ASP A 28 29.57 6.10 -3.60
C ASP A 28 29.22 7.13 -2.51
N TYR A 29 30.00 7.09 -1.42
CA TYR A 29 29.70 7.92 -0.25
C TYR A 29 29.84 9.43 -0.51
N ASP A 30 30.78 9.85 -1.35
CA ASP A 30 31.00 11.25 -1.67
C ASP A 30 29.88 11.82 -2.54
N THR A 31 29.37 11.02 -3.48
CA THR A 31 28.16 11.33 -4.25
C THR A 31 26.96 11.50 -3.32
N LEU A 32 26.73 10.59 -2.36
CA LEU A 32 25.63 10.70 -1.40
C LEU A 32 25.73 12.00 -0.58
N LEU A 33 26.92 12.34 -0.10
CA LEU A 33 27.16 13.58 0.63
C LEU A 33 26.95 14.83 -0.23
N SER A 34 27.38 14.80 -1.48
CA SER A 34 27.17 15.87 -2.43
C SER A 34 25.68 16.12 -2.67
N GLU A 35 24.92 15.07 -2.96
CA GLU A 35 23.48 15.16 -3.17
C GLU A 35 22.73 15.64 -1.93
N SER A 36 23.21 15.31 -0.72
CA SER A 36 22.58 15.74 0.53
C SER A 36 22.68 17.25 0.80
N ARG A 37 23.53 17.98 0.07
CA ARG A 37 23.70 19.44 0.22
C ARG A 37 22.63 20.24 -0.52
N PHE A 38 21.92 19.62 -1.45
CA PHE A 38 20.95 20.30 -2.31
C PHE A 38 19.53 19.82 -2.01
N PRO A 39 18.70 20.64 -1.34
CA PRO A 39 17.31 20.34 -1.15
C PRO A 39 16.59 20.29 -2.51
N CYS A 40 15.76 19.26 -2.70
CA CYS A 40 14.95 19.05 -3.89
C CYS A 40 13.52 18.68 -3.48
N PRO A 41 12.48 19.15 -4.16
CA PRO A 41 11.12 18.75 -3.87
C PRO A 41 10.95 17.21 -3.88
N GLY A 42 10.25 16.67 -2.88
CA GLY A 42 10.05 15.23 -2.71
C GLY A 42 11.28 14.48 -2.20
N ARG A 43 12.34 15.17 -1.82
CA ARG A 43 13.56 14.57 -1.26
C ARG A 43 13.58 14.69 0.26
N ASP A 44 13.80 13.56 0.91
CA ASP A 44 14.00 13.47 2.37
C ASP A 44 15.35 12.81 2.68
N MET A 45 15.97 13.17 3.80
CA MET A 45 17.30 12.69 4.18
C MET A 45 17.31 12.15 5.59
N TYR A 46 17.95 10.99 5.77
CA TYR A 46 18.21 10.41 7.07
C TYR A 46 19.66 10.64 7.50
N PHE A 47 19.84 11.29 8.64
CA PHE A 47 21.14 11.58 9.22
C PHE A 47 21.43 10.66 10.40
N ARG A 48 22.67 10.15 10.46
CA ARG A 48 23.22 9.44 11.61
C ARG A 48 24.49 10.14 12.06
N SER A 49 24.52 10.56 13.34
CA SER A 49 25.67 11.31 13.89
C SER A 49 26.04 12.53 13.06
N GLY A 50 25.05 13.28 12.55
CA GLY A 50 25.27 14.46 11.72
C GLY A 50 25.65 14.19 10.26
N VAL A 51 25.76 12.91 9.85
CA VAL A 51 26.13 12.52 8.48
C VAL A 51 24.95 11.92 7.76
N CYS A 52 24.70 12.35 6.51
CA CYS A 52 23.67 11.74 5.67
C CYS A 52 24.00 10.27 5.39
N SER A 53 23.06 9.39 5.68
CA SER A 53 23.21 7.94 5.50
C SER A 53 22.31 7.38 4.41
N VAL A 54 21.17 8.02 4.15
CA VAL A 54 20.20 7.62 3.13
C VAL A 54 19.44 8.85 2.68
N ILE A 55 19.17 8.92 1.39
CA ILE A 55 18.26 9.89 0.76
C ILE A 55 17.09 9.14 0.21
N THR A 56 15.89 9.69 0.33
CA THR A 56 14.70 9.22 -0.42
C THR A 56 14.23 10.31 -1.35
N GLN A 57 13.83 9.92 -2.56
CA GLN A 57 13.26 10.81 -3.56
C GLN A 57 11.92 10.24 -4.01
N PHE A 58 10.84 11.02 -3.87
CA PHE A 58 9.50 10.63 -4.26
C PHE A 58 8.95 11.58 -5.33
N ASP A 59 8.51 11.02 -6.47
CA ASP A 59 7.98 11.79 -7.61
C ASP A 59 6.45 11.76 -7.73
N GLY A 60 5.76 11.16 -6.76
CA GLY A 60 4.31 10.96 -6.78
C GLY A 60 3.89 9.53 -7.14
N ARG A 61 4.81 8.69 -7.62
CA ARG A 61 4.61 7.27 -7.92
C ARG A 61 5.80 6.41 -7.50
N ASN A 62 7.01 6.87 -7.78
CA ASN A 62 8.24 6.14 -7.52
C ASN A 62 8.89 6.69 -6.25
N LEU A 63 9.30 5.80 -5.36
CA LEU A 63 10.12 6.11 -4.20
C LEU A 63 11.50 5.49 -4.41
N ASP A 64 12.49 6.33 -4.68
CA ASP A 64 13.88 5.93 -4.78
C ASP A 64 14.56 6.08 -3.43
N VAL A 65 15.29 5.04 -3.02
CA VAL A 65 16.12 5.03 -1.82
C VAL A 65 17.58 5.01 -2.26
N ILE A 66 18.28 6.13 -2.09
CA ILE A 66 19.67 6.31 -2.46
C ILE A 66 20.54 6.11 -1.22
N TYR A 67 21.51 5.22 -1.31
CA TYR A 67 22.34 4.78 -0.18
C TYR A 67 23.80 4.55 -0.61
N SER A 68 24.70 4.42 0.36
CA SER A 68 26.10 4.07 0.10
C SER A 68 26.49 2.76 0.81
N ASP A 69 27.73 2.31 0.58
CA ASP A 69 28.35 1.19 1.28
C ASP A 69 28.41 1.37 2.82
N ARG A 70 28.38 2.63 3.30
CA ARG A 70 28.36 2.96 4.73
C ARG A 70 26.98 2.91 5.37
N THR A 71 25.93 2.63 4.60
CA THR A 71 24.54 2.58 5.10
C THR A 71 24.30 1.32 5.94
N SER A 72 23.93 1.51 7.20
CA SER A 72 23.67 0.42 8.13
C SER A 72 22.19 0.02 8.11
N TRP A 73 21.81 -0.92 7.25
CA TRP A 73 20.43 -1.40 7.11
C TRP A 73 19.84 -2.04 8.37
N GLY A 74 20.68 -2.59 9.26
CA GLY A 74 20.25 -3.12 10.56
C GLY A 74 19.89 -2.05 11.59
N ASN A 75 20.12 -0.76 11.32
CA ASN A 75 19.82 0.33 12.24
C ASN A 75 18.32 0.48 12.43
N ARG A 76 17.84 0.34 13.68
CA ARG A 76 16.40 0.39 14.01
C ARG A 76 15.76 1.76 13.72
N LEU A 77 16.48 2.85 13.92
CA LEU A 77 15.97 4.20 13.66
C LEU A 77 15.86 4.45 12.16
N LEU A 78 16.86 4.03 11.36
CA LEU A 78 16.76 4.08 9.90
C LEU A 78 15.56 3.27 9.38
N GLN A 79 15.37 2.04 9.88
CA GLN A 79 14.25 1.20 9.48
C GLN A 79 12.89 1.84 9.86
N HIS A 80 12.82 2.48 11.00
CA HIS A 80 11.63 3.21 11.42
C HIS A 80 11.35 4.40 10.50
N TRP A 81 12.38 5.19 10.19
CA TRP A 81 12.26 6.34 9.30
C TRP A 81 11.85 5.93 7.87
N LEU A 82 12.52 4.94 7.29
CA LEU A 82 12.17 4.40 5.95
C LEU A 82 10.71 3.91 5.89
N ARG A 83 10.26 3.24 6.94
CA ARG A 83 8.86 2.78 7.03
C ARG A 83 7.88 3.95 7.05
N ILE A 84 8.19 5.03 7.79
CA ILE A 84 7.35 6.24 7.80
C ILE A 84 7.29 6.84 6.40
N LYS A 85 8.43 7.01 5.73
CA LYS A 85 8.47 7.58 4.38
C LYS A 85 7.71 6.75 3.37
N LEU A 86 7.90 5.44 3.37
CA LEU A 86 7.16 4.52 2.51
C LEU A 86 5.65 4.60 2.75
N LYS A 87 5.23 4.65 4.00
CA LYS A 87 3.83 4.77 4.39
C LYS A 87 3.21 6.09 3.92
N GLU A 88 3.91 7.21 4.11
CA GLU A 88 3.47 8.54 3.64
C GLU A 88 3.26 8.55 2.12
N CYS A 89 4.21 8.02 1.36
CA CYS A 89 4.10 7.92 -0.10
C CYS A 89 2.88 7.09 -0.54
N ILE A 90 2.70 5.91 0.07
CA ILE A 90 1.58 5.03 -0.28
C ILE A 90 0.23 5.69 0.05
N ILE A 91 0.10 6.36 1.20
CA ILE A 91 -1.12 7.08 1.58
C ILE A 91 -1.40 8.20 0.59
N SER A 92 -0.39 9.01 0.25
CA SER A 92 -0.54 10.13 -0.70
C SER A 92 -1.04 9.67 -2.08
N ILE A 93 -0.57 8.51 -2.56
CA ILE A 93 -1.07 7.92 -3.81
C ILE A 93 -2.50 7.40 -3.62
N ALA A 94 -2.76 6.71 -2.50
CA ALA A 94 -4.05 6.08 -2.24
C ALA A 94 -5.19 7.10 -2.17
N GLU A 95 -4.94 8.26 -1.55
CA GLU A 95 -5.91 9.35 -1.42
C GLU A 95 -6.33 9.94 -2.78
N LYS A 96 -5.49 9.79 -3.81
CA LYS A 96 -5.81 10.19 -5.20
C LYS A 96 -6.45 9.05 -5.98
N VAL A 97 -5.83 7.87 -5.97
CA VAL A 97 -6.17 6.76 -6.87
C VAL A 97 -7.44 6.02 -6.44
N LEU A 98 -7.61 5.76 -5.13
CA LEU A 98 -8.72 4.90 -4.67
C LEU A 98 -10.10 5.56 -4.83
N PRO A 99 -10.30 6.85 -4.57
CA PRO A 99 -11.57 7.51 -4.87
C PRO A 99 -11.92 7.48 -6.36
N ASP A 100 -10.94 7.74 -7.24
CA ASP A 100 -11.16 7.71 -8.70
C ASP A 100 -11.53 6.30 -9.17
N ARG A 101 -10.85 5.27 -8.62
CA ARG A 101 -11.14 3.87 -8.94
C ARG A 101 -12.52 3.44 -8.43
N MET A 102 -12.90 3.89 -7.24
CA MET A 102 -14.25 3.69 -6.70
C MET A 102 -15.29 4.32 -7.60
N HIS A 103 -15.09 5.57 -8.01
CA HIS A 103 -16.00 6.30 -8.90
C HIS A 103 -16.16 5.59 -10.26
N TYR A 104 -15.07 5.07 -10.82
CA TYR A 104 -15.15 4.23 -12.02
C TYR A 104 -16.12 3.05 -11.82
N TRP A 105 -15.99 2.30 -10.72
CA TRP A 105 -16.86 1.15 -10.45
C TRP A 105 -18.30 1.56 -10.10
N GLU A 106 -18.52 2.70 -9.46
CA GLU A 106 -19.87 3.25 -9.25
C GLU A 106 -20.61 3.44 -10.57
N GLN A 107 -19.93 4.00 -11.56
CA GLN A 107 -20.50 4.19 -12.91
C GLN A 107 -20.75 2.85 -13.62
N GLN A 108 -19.79 1.92 -13.55
CA GLN A 108 -19.92 0.61 -14.23
C GLN A 108 -21.01 -0.27 -13.65
N LYS A 109 -21.28 -0.18 -12.35
CA LYS A 109 -22.22 -1.07 -11.64
C LYS A 109 -23.54 -0.40 -11.25
N GLY A 110 -23.69 0.90 -11.48
CA GLY A 110 -24.89 1.65 -11.12
C GLY A 110 -25.12 1.71 -9.59
N LEU A 111 -24.06 1.59 -8.81
CA LEU A 111 -24.08 1.71 -7.35
C LEU A 111 -23.41 3.03 -6.96
N LYS A 112 -23.82 3.61 -5.82
CA LYS A 112 -23.24 4.86 -5.35
C LYS A 112 -23.02 4.82 -3.85
N ALA A 113 -21.77 5.00 -3.41
CA ALA A 113 -21.45 5.21 -2.02
C ALA A 113 -21.83 6.64 -1.59
N LYS A 114 -22.15 6.83 -0.31
CA LYS A 114 -22.38 8.16 0.26
C LYS A 114 -21.09 8.99 0.29
N SER A 115 -20.00 8.35 0.61
CA SER A 115 -18.65 8.93 0.55
C SER A 115 -17.60 7.83 0.56
N VAL A 116 -16.43 8.14 0.01
CA VAL A 116 -15.25 7.27 0.03
C VAL A 116 -14.12 7.99 0.74
N SER A 117 -13.38 7.29 1.59
CA SER A 117 -12.19 7.82 2.25
C SER A 117 -11.11 6.76 2.38
N VAL A 118 -9.86 7.20 2.40
CA VAL A 118 -8.70 6.34 2.63
C VAL A 118 -8.35 6.37 4.11
N LYS A 119 -8.25 5.19 4.73
CA LYS A 119 -7.93 5.04 6.16
C LYS A 119 -6.99 3.87 6.40
N LEU A 120 -6.07 4.06 7.34
CA LEU A 120 -5.24 2.97 7.85
C LEU A 120 -6.09 2.04 8.72
N LEU A 121 -6.60 0.98 8.09
CA LEU A 121 -7.38 -0.03 8.77
C LEU A 121 -6.45 -1.04 9.46
N ARG A 122 -6.87 -1.50 10.66
CA ARG A 122 -6.06 -2.41 11.49
C ARG A 122 -6.08 -3.85 10.95
N GLY A 123 -4.97 -4.53 11.16
CA GLY A 123 -4.84 -5.96 10.82
C GLY A 123 -5.07 -6.22 9.33
N LYS A 124 -5.79 -7.27 9.03
CA LYS A 124 -6.07 -7.74 7.65
C LYS A 124 -7.21 -7.00 6.95
N THR A 125 -7.83 -6.01 7.61
CA THR A 125 -8.96 -5.28 7.02
C THR A 125 -8.46 -4.42 5.86
N LEU A 126 -9.03 -4.63 4.69
CA LEU A 126 -8.69 -3.94 3.44
C LEU A 126 -9.70 -2.87 3.06
N GLY A 127 -10.95 -3.02 3.50
CA GLY A 127 -12.03 -2.07 3.32
C GLY A 127 -13.06 -2.17 4.43
N ARG A 128 -13.99 -1.23 4.47
CA ARG A 128 -15.14 -1.23 5.37
C ARG A 128 -16.27 -0.43 4.76
N CYS A 129 -17.46 -1.01 4.69
CA CYS A 129 -18.69 -0.30 4.36
C CYS A 129 -19.54 -0.12 5.62
N PHE A 130 -19.99 1.10 5.88
CA PHE A 130 -20.87 1.45 7.00
C PHE A 130 -22.34 1.34 6.58
N HIS A 131 -23.22 1.15 7.55
CA HIS A 131 -24.67 1.07 7.31
C HIS A 131 -25.26 2.30 6.63
N ASP A 132 -24.64 3.47 6.80
CA ASP A 132 -25.05 4.72 6.17
C ASP A 132 -24.52 4.90 4.73
N GLY A 133 -23.82 3.90 4.18
CA GLY A 133 -23.27 3.89 2.83
C GLY A 133 -21.90 4.56 2.68
N ARG A 134 -21.23 4.95 3.76
CA ARG A 134 -19.84 5.41 3.70
C ARG A 134 -18.91 4.20 3.53
N ILE A 135 -17.86 4.37 2.72
CA ILE A 135 -16.85 3.35 2.49
C ILE A 135 -15.47 3.88 2.88
N GLU A 136 -14.73 3.10 3.64
CA GLU A 136 -13.33 3.32 3.95
C GLU A 136 -12.48 2.26 3.27
N LEU A 137 -11.42 2.67 2.56
CA LEU A 137 -10.48 1.78 1.87
C LEU A 137 -9.08 1.89 2.49
N SER A 138 -8.42 0.76 2.68
CA SER A 138 -7.05 0.73 3.18
C SER A 138 -6.06 1.04 2.05
N PRO A 139 -5.05 1.92 2.27
CA PRO A 139 -4.02 2.17 1.27
C PRO A 139 -3.19 0.92 0.91
N LYS A 140 -3.22 -0.14 1.73
CA LYS A 140 -2.57 -1.43 1.45
C LYS A 140 -2.96 -2.03 0.11
N ILE A 141 -4.20 -1.82 -0.33
CA ILE A 141 -4.72 -2.42 -1.56
C ILE A 141 -4.01 -1.93 -2.82
N LEU A 142 -3.38 -0.75 -2.79
CA LEU A 142 -2.57 -0.25 -3.90
C LEU A 142 -1.30 -1.05 -4.17
N LEU A 143 -0.81 -1.78 -3.18
CA LEU A 143 0.39 -2.61 -3.29
C LEU A 143 0.07 -4.02 -3.80
N MET A 144 -1.20 -4.31 -4.04
CA MET A 144 -1.71 -5.55 -4.59
C MET A 144 -1.92 -5.44 -6.11
N PRO A 145 -2.12 -6.56 -6.82
CA PRO A 145 -2.57 -6.53 -8.21
C PRO A 145 -3.86 -5.72 -8.36
N GLU A 146 -4.01 -5.03 -9.50
CA GLU A 146 -5.20 -4.20 -9.76
C GLU A 146 -6.50 -4.98 -9.64
N SER A 147 -6.52 -6.24 -10.11
CA SER A 147 -7.67 -7.12 -9.97
C SER A 147 -8.09 -7.33 -8.50
N TYR A 148 -7.13 -7.38 -7.58
CA TYR A 148 -7.44 -7.51 -6.14
C TYR A 148 -7.88 -6.18 -5.54
N THR A 149 -7.30 -5.06 -5.97
CA THR A 149 -7.79 -3.72 -5.62
C THR A 149 -9.26 -3.57 -6.00
N ASP A 150 -9.62 -3.94 -7.23
CA ASP A 150 -10.99 -3.91 -7.73
C ASP A 150 -11.91 -4.84 -6.96
N SER A 151 -11.43 -6.04 -6.63
CA SER A 151 -12.21 -7.00 -5.85
C SER A 151 -12.55 -6.48 -4.46
N VAL A 152 -11.61 -5.81 -3.79
CA VAL A 152 -11.88 -5.16 -2.49
C VAL A 152 -12.92 -4.04 -2.66
N ILE A 153 -12.78 -3.19 -3.67
CA ILE A 153 -13.73 -2.12 -3.95
C ILE A 153 -15.14 -2.70 -4.19
N LEU A 154 -15.27 -3.69 -5.05
CA LEU A 154 -16.54 -4.33 -5.37
C LEU A 154 -17.14 -5.08 -4.17
N HIS A 155 -16.29 -5.64 -3.29
CA HIS A 155 -16.72 -6.24 -2.02
C HIS A 155 -17.40 -5.19 -1.13
N GLU A 156 -16.77 -4.04 -0.93
CA GLU A 156 -17.34 -2.96 -0.12
C GLU A 156 -18.58 -2.36 -0.77
N MET A 157 -18.63 -2.27 -2.09
CA MET A 157 -19.83 -1.87 -2.82
C MET A 157 -20.98 -2.87 -2.70
N ALA A 158 -20.70 -4.17 -2.63
CA ALA A 158 -21.73 -5.18 -2.40
C ALA A 158 -22.41 -5.00 -1.03
N HIS A 159 -21.67 -4.49 -0.04
CA HIS A 159 -22.21 -4.14 1.27
C HIS A 159 -23.17 -2.96 1.26
N LEU A 160 -23.21 -2.11 0.24
CA LEU A 160 -24.26 -1.10 0.09
C LEU A 160 -25.66 -1.73 -0.01
N LYS A 161 -25.72 -2.98 -0.46
CA LYS A 161 -26.99 -3.72 -0.58
C LYS A 161 -27.15 -4.80 0.50
N TYR A 162 -26.07 -5.48 0.88
CA TYR A 162 -26.09 -6.60 1.82
C TYR A 162 -25.04 -6.43 2.92
N HIS A 163 -25.44 -5.97 4.10
CA HIS A 163 -24.54 -5.73 5.25
C HIS A 163 -24.11 -7.00 5.99
N HIS A 164 -24.13 -8.16 5.31
CA HIS A 164 -23.79 -9.46 5.89
C HIS A 164 -23.16 -10.35 4.80
N HIS A 165 -22.40 -11.36 5.19
CA HIS A 165 -21.76 -12.33 4.28
C HIS A 165 -22.57 -13.63 4.11
N ARG A 166 -23.91 -13.57 4.05
CA ARG A 166 -24.75 -14.71 3.72
C ARG A 166 -24.71 -15.01 2.22
N GLN A 167 -25.35 -16.10 1.78
CA GLN A 167 -25.32 -16.55 0.38
C GLN A 167 -25.77 -15.45 -0.61
N SER A 168 -26.77 -14.64 -0.23
CA SER A 168 -27.24 -13.52 -1.06
C SER A 168 -26.15 -12.47 -1.34
N PHE A 169 -25.29 -12.19 -0.36
CA PHE A 169 -24.12 -11.32 -0.54
C PHE A 169 -23.14 -11.93 -1.55
N TRP A 170 -22.76 -13.19 -1.35
CA TRP A 170 -21.79 -13.86 -2.23
C TRP A 170 -22.32 -13.99 -3.67
N ASN A 171 -23.59 -14.30 -3.84
CA ASN A 171 -24.23 -14.34 -5.17
C ASN A 171 -24.17 -12.95 -5.84
N TYR A 172 -24.47 -11.90 -5.09
CA TYR A 172 -24.45 -10.54 -5.61
C TYR A 172 -23.03 -10.09 -5.93
N LEU A 173 -22.06 -10.38 -5.06
CA LEU A 173 -20.65 -10.09 -5.31
C LEU A 173 -20.13 -10.82 -6.56
N SER A 174 -20.55 -12.06 -6.79
CA SER A 174 -20.19 -12.81 -8.02
C SER A 174 -20.72 -12.12 -9.28
N ILE A 175 -21.92 -11.54 -9.23
CA ILE A 175 -22.45 -10.73 -10.35
C ILE A 175 -21.61 -9.47 -10.57
N LEU A 176 -21.21 -8.79 -9.50
CA LEU A 176 -20.38 -7.59 -9.60
C LEU A 176 -18.99 -7.91 -10.16
N LEU A 177 -18.36 -9.01 -9.73
CA LEU A 177 -17.03 -9.44 -10.15
C LEU A 177 -17.04 -10.06 -11.58
N GLY A 178 -18.13 -10.73 -11.95
CA GLY A 178 -18.19 -11.54 -13.17
C GLY A 178 -17.51 -12.92 -13.03
N GLU A 179 -17.20 -13.33 -11.80
CA GLU A 179 -16.61 -14.63 -11.45
C GLU A 179 -17.10 -15.12 -10.08
N ASP A 180 -16.76 -16.36 -9.71
CA ASP A 180 -17.09 -16.90 -8.38
C ASP A 180 -16.37 -16.11 -7.28
N SER A 181 -17.14 -15.36 -6.51
CA SER A 181 -16.62 -14.46 -5.47
C SER A 181 -15.97 -15.21 -4.30
N LYS A 182 -16.44 -16.42 -3.94
CA LYS A 182 -15.85 -17.22 -2.86
C LYS A 182 -14.51 -17.81 -3.29
N ALA A 183 -14.43 -18.35 -4.50
CA ALA A 183 -13.19 -18.85 -5.06
C ALA A 183 -12.13 -17.75 -5.18
N GLN A 184 -12.53 -16.58 -5.66
CA GLN A 184 -11.69 -15.41 -5.79
C GLN A 184 -11.20 -14.89 -4.41
N SER A 185 -12.09 -14.78 -3.41
CA SER A 185 -11.72 -14.38 -2.04
C SER A 185 -10.73 -15.37 -1.42
N THR A 186 -10.94 -16.67 -1.60
CA THR A 186 -10.01 -17.70 -1.10
C THR A 186 -8.63 -17.59 -1.74
N ARG A 187 -8.56 -17.36 -3.06
CA ARG A 187 -7.29 -17.12 -3.76
C ARG A 187 -6.56 -15.91 -3.21
N MET A 188 -7.28 -14.79 -3.04
CA MET A 188 -6.73 -13.55 -2.52
C MET A 188 -6.21 -13.72 -1.10
N ASP A 189 -6.94 -14.38 -0.20
CA ASP A 189 -6.53 -14.63 1.19
C ASP A 189 -5.25 -15.48 1.26
N LEU A 190 -5.15 -16.50 0.42
CA LEU A 190 -3.94 -17.33 0.33
C LEU A 190 -2.73 -16.52 -0.14
N GLU A 191 -2.87 -15.74 -1.21
CA GLU A 191 -1.78 -14.89 -1.72
C GLU A 191 -1.39 -13.79 -0.74
N MET A 192 -2.36 -13.19 -0.04
CA MET A 192 -2.10 -12.21 1.01
C MET A 192 -1.21 -12.79 2.11
N GLY A 193 -1.45 -14.03 2.52
CA GLY A 193 -0.62 -14.72 3.52
C GLY A 193 0.80 -15.00 3.06
N ILE A 194 1.02 -15.25 1.78
CA ILE A 194 2.30 -15.68 1.21
C ILE A 194 3.10 -14.49 0.64
N LYS A 195 2.49 -13.69 -0.23
CA LYS A 195 3.19 -12.66 -1.02
C LYS A 195 3.17 -11.28 -0.35
N TYR A 196 2.11 -10.96 0.40
CA TYR A 196 1.84 -9.60 0.89
C TYR A 196 1.90 -9.48 2.42
N PHE A 197 2.49 -10.47 3.11
CA PHE A 197 2.65 -10.45 4.58
C PHE A 197 3.38 -9.21 5.11
N TYR A 198 4.22 -8.58 4.29
CA TYR A 198 4.97 -7.38 4.65
C TYR A 198 4.11 -6.11 4.72
N LEU A 199 2.92 -6.11 4.12
CA LEU A 199 2.03 -4.93 4.10
C LEU A 199 1.64 -4.49 5.51
N ASP A 200 1.35 -5.45 6.39
CA ASP A 200 1.02 -5.14 7.79
C ASP A 200 2.21 -4.51 8.53
N TYR A 201 3.44 -4.92 8.20
CA TYR A 201 4.64 -4.34 8.80
C TYR A 201 4.88 -2.90 8.32
N ILE A 202 4.68 -2.62 7.05
CA ILE A 202 4.88 -1.27 6.48
C ILE A 202 3.82 -0.30 7.03
N MET A 203 2.58 -0.75 7.17
CA MET A 203 1.44 0.10 7.50
C MET A 203 1.14 0.21 9.01
N GLN A 204 1.86 -0.50 9.86
CA GLN A 204 1.84 -0.26 11.31
C GLN A 204 2.62 0.99 11.65
#